data_330376ee78959400617e0fff526e6985
#
_entry.id   330376ee78959400617e0fff526e6985
#
_cell.length_a   1.000
_cell.length_b   1.000
_cell.length_c   1.000
_cell.angle_alpha   90.00
_cell.angle_beta   90.00
_cell.angle_gamma   90.00
#
_symmetry.space_group_name_H-M   'P 1'
#
loop_
_entity.id
_entity.type
_entity.pdbx_description
1 polymer ?
#
loop_
_entity_poly.entity_id
_entity_poly.type
_entity_poly.pdbx_seq_one_letter_code
_entity_poly.pdbx_strand_id
1 'polypeptide(L)'
;MKGSIYIVGFGPGSGEHLTPAARAAIEACDTCIGYKTYIDLVRPLLNGKKIVATGMTEEIDRGRKAYQLAKDGKKVAIVSSGDSGVYGMAGLTYEVLQENGWDPAAPDVDVFVIPGITAACSVGALLGAPLNHDFCSISLSTLLTPWERIEKRLQAAADADFVTALYNPKSARRDWQIVKAQEIFLQHRDPKTPVGLVKSGFREGEIIVRSTLDQMAEQEIGMLTTIIIGNSQTYYFKDLMVTPRGYRGKYDLEKKGGDLGRLAEKNG
;
A
#
# COMPACT_ATOMS: atom_id res chain seq x y z
N MET A 1 -3.41 22.42 -27.51
CA MET A 1 -3.21 20.96 -27.36
C MET A 1 -4.01 20.52 -26.16
N LYS A 2 -4.61 19.35 -26.20
CA LYS A 2 -5.33 18.74 -25.09
C LYS A 2 -4.33 18.40 -23.97
N GLY A 3 -4.62 18.80 -22.75
CA GLY A 3 -3.76 18.49 -21.61
C GLY A 3 -4.01 17.10 -21.06
N SER A 4 -3.20 16.69 -20.11
CA SER A 4 -3.31 15.37 -19.51
C SER A 4 -2.96 15.35 -18.02
N ILE A 5 -3.59 14.41 -17.29
CA ILE A 5 -3.32 14.11 -15.89
C ILE A 5 -2.76 12.69 -15.80
N TYR A 6 -1.58 12.56 -15.22
CA TYR A 6 -0.97 11.28 -14.85
C TYR A 6 -1.08 11.14 -13.33
N ILE A 7 -1.84 10.14 -12.86
CA ILE A 7 -1.99 9.85 -11.44
C ILE A 7 -0.99 8.75 -11.11
N VAL A 8 0.15 9.13 -10.55
CA VAL A 8 1.33 8.28 -10.49
C VAL A 8 1.57 7.73 -9.10
N GLY A 9 1.56 6.40 -8.97
CA GLY A 9 2.14 5.68 -7.85
C GLY A 9 3.63 5.48 -8.10
N PHE A 10 4.50 6.06 -7.26
CA PHE A 10 5.95 5.96 -7.48
C PHE A 10 6.62 4.86 -6.62
N GLY A 11 5.82 3.98 -6.02
CA GLY A 11 6.34 2.90 -5.19
C GLY A 11 6.83 3.36 -3.82
N PRO A 12 7.71 2.60 -3.16
CA PRO A 12 8.13 2.90 -1.79
C PRO A 12 8.94 4.18 -1.66
N GLY A 13 9.57 4.68 -2.72
CA GLY A 13 10.28 5.96 -2.73
C GLY A 13 11.76 5.89 -3.10
N SER A 14 12.36 4.69 -3.21
CA SER A 14 13.68 4.54 -3.81
C SER A 14 13.59 4.56 -5.34
N GLY A 15 14.61 5.10 -6.00
CA GLY A 15 14.67 5.16 -7.48
C GLY A 15 14.70 3.79 -8.16
N GLU A 16 15.18 2.77 -7.48
CA GLU A 16 15.26 1.39 -7.96
C GLU A 16 13.89 0.71 -8.03
N HIS A 17 12.96 1.11 -7.15
CA HIS A 17 11.60 0.58 -7.09
C HIS A 17 10.58 1.45 -7.84
N LEU A 18 11.05 2.47 -8.53
CA LEU A 18 10.22 3.29 -9.42
C LEU A 18 10.03 2.56 -10.75
N THR A 19 8.79 2.28 -11.12
CA THR A 19 8.53 1.63 -12.40
C THR A 19 8.98 2.52 -13.57
N PRO A 20 9.43 1.95 -14.70
CA PRO A 20 9.77 2.73 -15.89
C PRO A 20 8.63 3.62 -16.38
N ALA A 21 7.39 3.14 -16.27
CA ALA A 21 6.19 3.90 -16.62
C ALA A 21 5.98 5.12 -15.71
N ALA A 22 6.16 4.95 -14.39
CA ALA A 22 6.05 6.05 -13.44
C ALA A 22 7.15 7.10 -13.67
N ARG A 23 8.38 6.67 -13.91
CA ARG A 23 9.50 7.55 -14.28
C ARG A 23 9.16 8.36 -15.53
N ALA A 24 8.77 7.69 -16.62
CA ALA A 24 8.46 8.34 -17.89
C ALA A 24 7.30 9.36 -17.74
N ALA A 25 6.25 9.03 -16.97
CA ALA A 25 5.13 9.93 -16.73
C ALA A 25 5.57 11.19 -15.96
N ILE A 26 6.41 11.04 -14.91
CA ILE A 26 6.96 12.17 -14.16
C ILE A 26 7.89 13.02 -15.04
N GLU A 27 8.76 12.39 -15.83
CA GLU A 27 9.70 13.09 -16.71
C GLU A 27 8.99 13.83 -17.85
N ALA A 28 7.87 13.33 -18.35
CA ALA A 28 7.10 13.95 -19.44
C ALA A 28 6.18 15.10 -19.00
N CYS A 29 5.93 15.28 -17.68
CA CYS A 29 5.01 16.31 -17.21
C CYS A 29 5.62 17.73 -17.21
N ASP A 30 4.76 18.75 -17.37
CA ASP A 30 5.12 20.17 -17.20
C ASP A 30 5.05 20.58 -15.71
N THR A 31 4.12 19.97 -14.98
CA THR A 31 3.85 20.27 -13.57
C THR A 31 3.72 19.01 -12.77
N CYS A 32 4.39 18.94 -11.63
CA CYS A 32 4.26 17.87 -10.65
C CYS A 32 3.55 18.38 -9.39
N ILE A 33 2.49 17.70 -8.98
CA ILE A 33 1.66 18.03 -7.81
C ILE A 33 1.73 16.87 -6.83
N GLY A 34 1.91 17.16 -5.53
CA GLY A 34 1.92 16.11 -4.51
C GLY A 34 2.06 16.66 -3.10
N TYR A 35 1.91 15.76 -2.13
CA TYR A 35 2.27 16.05 -0.75
C TYR A 35 3.77 16.33 -0.65
N LYS A 36 4.16 17.33 0.16
CA LYS A 36 5.55 17.83 0.24
C LYS A 36 6.56 16.69 0.38
N THR A 37 6.35 15.78 1.32
CA THR A 37 7.25 14.63 1.53
C THR A 37 7.37 13.73 0.29
N TYR A 38 6.28 13.57 -0.47
CA TYR A 38 6.29 12.76 -1.70
C TYR A 38 7.01 13.47 -2.85
N ILE A 39 6.84 14.78 -2.95
CA ILE A 39 7.61 15.61 -3.90
C ILE A 39 9.12 15.47 -3.63
N ASP A 40 9.53 15.48 -2.36
CA ASP A 40 10.94 15.37 -2.00
C ASP A 40 11.54 14.03 -2.43
N LEU A 41 10.78 12.94 -2.36
CA LEU A 41 11.23 11.60 -2.81
C LEU A 41 11.44 11.49 -4.34
N VAL A 42 10.70 12.26 -5.13
CA VAL A 42 10.84 12.26 -6.60
C VAL A 42 11.55 13.50 -7.13
N ARG A 43 12.07 14.35 -6.25
CA ARG A 43 12.74 15.62 -6.58
C ARG A 43 13.82 15.51 -7.67
N PRO A 44 14.67 14.48 -7.71
CA PRO A 44 15.67 14.33 -8.77
C PRO A 44 15.10 14.27 -10.20
N LEU A 45 13.82 13.89 -10.35
CA LEU A 45 13.12 13.81 -11.64
C LEU A 45 12.41 15.11 -12.03
N LEU A 46 12.44 16.13 -11.16
CA LEU A 46 11.63 17.34 -11.32
C LEU A 46 12.41 18.55 -11.84
N ASN A 47 13.62 18.37 -12.35
CA ASN A 47 14.44 19.46 -12.90
C ASN A 47 13.70 20.18 -14.04
N GLY A 48 13.61 21.52 -13.94
CA GLY A 48 12.93 22.38 -14.92
C GLY A 48 11.40 22.32 -14.91
N LYS A 49 10.78 21.59 -13.98
CA LYS A 49 9.32 21.44 -13.88
C LYS A 49 8.72 22.39 -12.85
N LYS A 50 7.46 22.78 -13.08
CA LYS A 50 6.68 23.46 -12.05
C LYS A 50 6.31 22.47 -10.95
N ILE A 51 6.56 22.86 -9.71
CA ILE A 51 6.24 22.04 -8.53
C ILE A 51 5.13 22.71 -7.74
N VAL A 52 4.09 21.92 -7.42
CA VAL A 52 3.00 22.34 -6.52
C VAL A 52 3.01 21.35 -5.33
N ALA A 53 3.77 21.71 -4.30
CA ALA A 53 3.80 20.99 -3.05
C ALA A 53 2.67 21.47 -2.14
N THR A 54 1.89 20.53 -1.59
CA THR A 54 0.75 20.82 -0.72
C THR A 54 0.92 20.15 0.65
N GLY A 55 0.11 20.58 1.62
CA GLY A 55 0.04 19.98 2.95
C GLY A 55 -0.79 18.70 2.99
N MET A 56 -0.87 18.08 4.18
CA MET A 56 -1.87 17.06 4.46
C MET A 56 -3.27 17.70 4.45
N THR A 57 -4.30 16.92 4.16
CA THR A 57 -5.71 17.34 4.09
C THR A 57 -6.05 18.29 2.93
N GLU A 58 -5.12 18.51 2.00
CA GLU A 58 -5.33 19.32 0.78
C GLU A 58 -5.49 18.45 -0.48
N GLU A 59 -5.98 17.21 -0.30
CA GLU A 59 -6.10 16.23 -1.37
C GLU A 59 -7.05 16.67 -2.48
N ILE A 60 -8.20 17.27 -2.11
CA ILE A 60 -9.22 17.80 -3.05
C ILE A 60 -8.61 18.93 -3.88
N ASP A 61 -7.90 19.85 -3.24
CA ASP A 61 -7.29 20.99 -3.92
C ASP A 61 -6.20 20.56 -4.91
N ARG A 62 -5.46 19.49 -4.57
CA ARG A 62 -4.52 18.84 -5.52
C ARG A 62 -5.22 18.35 -6.78
N GLY A 63 -6.33 17.63 -6.63
CA GLY A 63 -7.14 17.15 -7.75
C GLY A 63 -7.69 18.28 -8.61
N ARG A 64 -8.31 19.27 -7.98
CA ARG A 64 -8.85 20.48 -8.65
C ARG A 64 -7.77 21.26 -9.41
N LYS A 65 -6.62 21.47 -8.77
CA LYS A 65 -5.48 22.18 -9.39
C LYS A 65 -4.93 21.42 -10.59
N ALA A 66 -4.83 20.09 -10.48
CA ALA A 66 -4.37 19.24 -11.59
C ALA A 66 -5.33 19.34 -12.79
N TYR A 67 -6.63 19.25 -12.54
CA TYR A 67 -7.63 19.35 -13.60
C TYR A 67 -7.60 20.73 -14.28
N GLN A 68 -7.56 21.82 -13.51
CA GLN A 68 -7.47 23.17 -14.09
C GLN A 68 -6.22 23.34 -14.97
N LEU A 69 -5.06 22.90 -14.52
CA LEU A 69 -3.83 22.99 -15.31
C LEU A 69 -3.89 22.13 -16.59
N ALA A 70 -4.51 20.97 -16.50
CA ALA A 70 -4.69 20.10 -17.66
C ALA A 70 -5.69 20.71 -18.66
N LYS A 71 -6.74 21.40 -18.21
CA LYS A 71 -7.63 22.19 -19.11
C LYS A 71 -6.88 23.31 -19.83
N ASP A 72 -5.87 23.87 -19.18
CA ASP A 72 -4.97 24.88 -19.79
C ASP A 72 -3.92 24.23 -20.74
N GLY A 73 -4.09 22.96 -21.09
CA GLY A 73 -3.25 22.24 -22.05
C GLY A 73 -1.93 21.69 -21.47
N LYS A 74 -1.77 21.66 -20.13
CA LYS A 74 -0.57 21.16 -19.47
C LYS A 74 -0.61 19.65 -19.25
N LYS A 75 0.57 19.02 -19.23
CA LYS A 75 0.77 17.66 -18.74
C LYS A 75 1.07 17.70 -17.25
N VAL A 76 0.20 17.13 -16.43
CA VAL A 76 0.28 17.22 -14.97
C VAL A 76 0.48 15.84 -14.38
N ALA A 77 1.50 15.65 -13.55
CA ALA A 77 1.66 14.45 -12.73
C ALA A 77 1.16 14.72 -11.30
N ILE A 78 0.20 13.92 -10.82
CA ILE A 78 -0.15 13.86 -9.39
C ILE A 78 0.61 12.67 -8.82
N VAL A 79 1.56 12.92 -7.92
CA VAL A 79 2.44 11.86 -7.38
C VAL A 79 2.01 11.44 -5.96
N SER A 80 1.98 10.14 -5.72
CA SER A 80 1.77 9.55 -4.41
C SER A 80 2.70 8.36 -4.17
N SER A 81 3.08 8.16 -2.91
CA SER A 81 3.83 6.97 -2.50
C SER A 81 3.00 5.70 -2.67
N GLY A 82 3.66 4.58 -2.87
CA GLY A 82 3.01 3.29 -3.08
C GLY A 82 2.34 3.20 -4.44
N ASP A 83 1.12 2.72 -4.46
CA ASP A 83 0.24 2.68 -5.62
C ASP A 83 -0.85 3.75 -5.49
N SER A 84 -1.11 4.46 -6.57
CA SER A 84 -2.09 5.55 -6.58
C SER A 84 -3.55 5.09 -6.42
N GLY A 85 -3.84 3.81 -6.71
CA GLY A 85 -5.15 3.19 -6.53
C GLY A 85 -5.36 2.55 -5.15
N VAL A 86 -4.27 2.41 -4.33
CA VAL A 86 -4.35 1.79 -3.00
C VAL A 86 -4.15 2.87 -1.92
N TYR A 87 -5.24 3.39 -1.38
CA TYR A 87 -5.25 4.52 -0.41
C TYR A 87 -4.51 5.76 -0.93
N GLY A 88 -4.43 5.91 -2.26
CA GLY A 88 -3.75 7.01 -2.94
C GLY A 88 -4.71 7.99 -3.61
N MET A 89 -4.20 8.72 -4.61
CA MET A 89 -4.90 9.86 -5.21
C MET A 89 -5.88 9.49 -6.33
N ALA A 90 -5.90 8.24 -6.83
CA ALA A 90 -6.67 7.90 -8.03
C ALA A 90 -8.18 8.07 -7.84
N GLY A 91 -8.74 7.48 -6.77
CA GLY A 91 -10.17 7.57 -6.48
C GLY A 91 -10.63 9.03 -6.33
N LEU A 92 -9.96 9.78 -5.47
CA LEU A 92 -10.28 11.20 -5.25
C LEU A 92 -10.14 12.06 -6.52
N THR A 93 -9.13 11.77 -7.35
CA THR A 93 -8.98 12.51 -8.61
C THR A 93 -10.17 12.27 -9.53
N TYR A 94 -10.68 11.03 -9.62
CA TYR A 94 -11.89 10.74 -10.40
C TYR A 94 -13.15 11.39 -9.80
N GLU A 95 -13.29 11.44 -8.48
CA GLU A 95 -14.38 12.17 -7.83
C GLU A 95 -14.36 13.67 -8.20
N VAL A 96 -13.19 14.30 -8.14
CA VAL A 96 -13.02 15.70 -8.55
C VAL A 96 -13.33 15.89 -10.05
N LEU A 97 -12.91 14.98 -10.91
CA LEU A 97 -13.19 15.04 -12.35
C LEU A 97 -14.69 14.94 -12.61
N GLN A 98 -15.38 14.00 -11.94
CA GLN A 98 -16.83 13.81 -12.03
C GLN A 98 -17.59 15.05 -11.58
N GLU A 99 -17.20 15.67 -10.44
CA GLU A 99 -17.81 16.91 -9.94
C GLU A 99 -17.66 18.07 -10.94
N ASN A 100 -16.61 18.07 -11.76
CA ASN A 100 -16.36 19.09 -12.76
C ASN A 100 -16.88 18.75 -14.16
N GLY A 101 -17.70 17.69 -14.29
CA GLY A 101 -18.36 17.32 -15.55
C GLY A 101 -17.45 16.63 -16.57
N TRP A 102 -16.29 16.09 -16.14
CA TRP A 102 -15.44 15.30 -17.03
C TRP A 102 -16.13 14.01 -17.46
N ASP A 103 -16.14 13.76 -18.76
CA ASP A 103 -16.74 12.56 -19.36
C ASP A 103 -15.65 11.67 -19.97
N PRO A 104 -15.47 10.43 -19.52
CA PRO A 104 -14.50 9.52 -20.11
C PRO A 104 -14.80 9.12 -21.55
N ALA A 105 -16.07 9.25 -22.02
CA ALA A 105 -16.44 8.98 -23.39
C ALA A 105 -16.10 10.13 -24.34
N ALA A 106 -16.04 11.36 -23.83
CA ALA A 106 -15.69 12.57 -24.60
C ALA A 106 -14.79 13.49 -23.78
N PRO A 107 -13.59 13.02 -23.37
CA PRO A 107 -12.78 13.71 -22.40
C PRO A 107 -12.19 15.01 -22.95
N ASP A 108 -12.32 16.10 -22.20
CA ASP A 108 -11.63 17.38 -22.46
C ASP A 108 -10.16 17.34 -22.00
N VAL A 109 -9.82 16.44 -21.09
CA VAL A 109 -8.48 16.17 -20.55
C VAL A 109 -8.24 14.65 -20.56
N ASP A 110 -7.05 14.21 -20.99
CA ASP A 110 -6.69 12.81 -20.92
C ASP A 110 -6.25 12.44 -19.50
N VAL A 111 -6.68 11.28 -19.00
CA VAL A 111 -6.38 10.84 -17.62
C VAL A 111 -5.80 9.44 -17.64
N PHE A 112 -4.64 9.27 -17.00
CA PHE A 112 -3.92 8.01 -16.92
C PHE A 112 -3.57 7.68 -15.47
N VAL A 113 -3.91 6.47 -15.03
CA VAL A 113 -3.44 5.92 -13.75
C VAL A 113 -2.20 5.09 -14.01
N ILE A 114 -1.10 5.47 -13.37
CA ILE A 114 0.18 4.78 -13.49
C ILE A 114 0.44 4.03 -12.17
N PRO A 115 0.46 2.70 -12.20
CA PRO A 115 0.61 1.89 -11.00
C PRO A 115 2.02 2.00 -10.38
N GLY A 116 2.09 1.82 -9.07
CA GLY A 116 3.32 1.70 -8.32
C GLY A 116 3.30 0.49 -7.39
N ILE A 117 4.40 0.21 -6.71
CA ILE A 117 4.48 -0.88 -5.73
C ILE A 117 3.83 -0.41 -4.43
N THR A 118 2.67 -0.95 -4.11
CA THR A 118 1.96 -0.63 -2.86
C THR A 118 2.74 -1.07 -1.62
N ALA A 119 2.53 -0.40 -0.49
CA ALA A 119 3.24 -0.68 0.75
C ALA A 119 3.08 -2.13 1.23
N ALA A 120 1.94 -2.78 1.04
CA ALA A 120 1.79 -4.19 1.38
C ALA A 120 2.82 -5.06 0.65
N CYS A 121 2.99 -4.88 -0.67
CA CYS A 121 3.93 -5.66 -1.47
C CYS A 121 5.39 -5.33 -1.14
N SER A 122 5.74 -4.04 -0.99
CA SER A 122 7.11 -3.63 -0.67
C SER A 122 7.53 -4.10 0.73
N VAL A 123 6.66 -3.95 1.72
CA VAL A 123 6.88 -4.43 3.09
C VAL A 123 6.90 -5.96 3.15
N GLY A 124 6.00 -6.63 2.40
CA GLY A 124 6.00 -8.08 2.28
C GLY A 124 7.33 -8.62 1.76
N ALA A 125 7.94 -7.98 0.76
CA ALA A 125 9.24 -8.37 0.21
C ALA A 125 10.38 -8.23 1.25
N LEU A 126 10.36 -7.18 2.08
CA LEU A 126 11.35 -6.98 3.16
C LEU A 126 11.20 -8.01 4.29
N LEU A 127 9.99 -8.50 4.53
CA LEU A 127 9.70 -9.49 5.55
C LEU A 127 9.95 -10.94 5.08
N GLY A 128 9.93 -11.20 3.76
CA GLY A 128 10.04 -12.53 3.16
C GLY A 128 8.91 -12.84 2.20
N ALA A 129 8.02 -13.77 2.54
CA ALA A 129 6.87 -14.13 1.72
C ALA A 129 5.57 -14.25 2.54
N PRO A 130 5.18 -13.22 3.31
CA PRO A 130 3.98 -13.29 4.14
C PRO A 130 2.68 -13.24 3.32
N LEU A 131 2.70 -12.64 2.11
CA LEU A 131 1.54 -12.42 1.25
C LEU A 131 1.33 -13.54 0.22
N ASN A 132 1.94 -14.69 0.41
CA ASN A 132 1.88 -15.79 -0.57
C ASN A 132 0.56 -16.59 -0.53
N HIS A 133 -0.35 -16.24 0.36
CA HIS A 133 -1.73 -16.75 0.45
C HIS A 133 -2.72 -15.58 0.34
N ASP A 134 -4.01 -15.86 0.51
CA ASP A 134 -5.04 -14.82 0.48
C ASP A 134 -4.77 -13.75 1.53
N PHE A 135 -4.82 -12.50 1.12
CA PHE A 135 -4.57 -11.37 2.00
C PHE A 135 -5.53 -10.22 1.74
N CYS A 136 -5.68 -9.36 2.73
CA CYS A 136 -6.45 -8.12 2.63
C CYS A 136 -5.65 -6.92 3.13
N SER A 137 -6.10 -5.72 2.71
CA SER A 137 -5.56 -4.44 3.17
C SER A 137 -6.63 -3.66 3.92
N ILE A 138 -6.31 -3.16 5.11
CA ILE A 138 -7.22 -2.36 5.94
C ILE A 138 -6.48 -1.11 6.42
N SER A 139 -7.06 0.07 6.15
CA SER A 139 -6.58 1.32 6.72
C SER A 139 -7.24 1.58 8.08
N LEU A 140 -6.43 1.86 9.10
CA LEU A 140 -6.91 2.24 10.43
C LEU A 140 -7.24 3.74 10.55
N SER A 141 -7.19 4.50 9.44
CA SER A 141 -7.53 5.92 9.45
C SER A 141 -9.04 6.13 9.57
N THR A 142 -9.43 6.84 10.63
CA THR A 142 -10.82 7.25 10.87
C THR A 142 -11.17 8.60 10.24
N LEU A 143 -10.29 9.16 9.42
CA LEU A 143 -10.51 10.47 8.80
C LEU A 143 -11.71 10.46 7.82
N LEU A 144 -11.80 9.41 7.00
CA LEU A 144 -12.84 9.26 5.96
C LEU A 144 -13.77 8.06 6.18
N THR A 145 -13.43 7.19 7.13
CA THR A 145 -14.20 5.97 7.41
C THR A 145 -14.46 5.88 8.91
N PRO A 146 -15.71 5.80 9.36
CA PRO A 146 -16.02 5.66 10.79
C PRO A 146 -15.48 4.34 11.34
N TRP A 147 -15.10 4.34 12.64
CA TRP A 147 -14.44 3.21 13.28
C TRP A 147 -15.25 1.92 13.19
N GLU A 148 -16.54 2.00 13.39
CA GLU A 148 -17.45 0.83 13.39
C GLU A 148 -17.36 0.05 12.06
N ARG A 149 -17.11 0.75 10.96
CA ARG A 149 -16.88 0.11 9.65
C ARG A 149 -15.51 -0.52 9.55
N ILE A 150 -14.48 0.12 10.11
CA ILE A 150 -13.12 -0.42 10.17
C ILE A 150 -13.12 -1.66 11.05
N GLU A 151 -13.70 -1.59 12.22
CA GLU A 151 -13.84 -2.70 13.18
C GLU A 151 -14.50 -3.92 12.54
N LYS A 152 -15.63 -3.72 11.85
CA LYS A 152 -16.32 -4.80 11.13
C LYS A 152 -15.41 -5.48 10.10
N ARG A 153 -14.56 -4.71 9.40
CA ARG A 153 -13.60 -5.26 8.43
C ARG A 153 -12.49 -6.04 9.12
N LEU A 154 -11.99 -5.55 10.26
CA LEU A 154 -10.99 -6.25 11.08
C LEU A 154 -11.53 -7.58 11.60
N GLN A 155 -12.76 -7.60 12.12
CA GLN A 155 -13.43 -8.83 12.57
C GLN A 155 -13.55 -9.85 11.41
N ALA A 156 -14.04 -9.43 10.25
CA ALA A 156 -14.18 -10.30 9.09
C ALA A 156 -12.83 -10.86 8.60
N ALA A 157 -11.79 -10.03 8.59
CA ALA A 157 -10.44 -10.44 8.20
C ALA A 157 -9.81 -11.42 9.20
N ALA A 158 -10.07 -11.22 10.50
CA ALA A 158 -9.59 -12.10 11.56
C ALA A 158 -10.30 -13.45 11.53
N ASP A 159 -11.63 -13.45 11.43
CA ASP A 159 -12.48 -14.64 11.39
C ASP A 159 -12.20 -15.50 10.14
N ALA A 160 -12.05 -14.87 8.96
CA ALA A 160 -11.74 -15.56 7.71
C ALA A 160 -10.26 -15.93 7.53
N ASP A 161 -9.43 -15.72 8.54
CA ASP A 161 -8.00 -16.07 8.55
C ASP A 161 -7.15 -15.44 7.41
N PHE A 162 -7.49 -14.24 6.94
CA PHE A 162 -6.68 -13.53 5.96
C PHE A 162 -5.36 -13.02 6.55
N VAL A 163 -4.26 -13.17 5.83
CA VAL A 163 -3.09 -12.32 6.11
C VAL A 163 -3.52 -10.86 5.92
N THR A 164 -3.23 -10.01 6.89
CA THR A 164 -3.78 -8.65 6.88
C THR A 164 -2.70 -7.58 6.91
N ALA A 165 -2.68 -6.72 5.88
CA ALA A 165 -1.84 -5.55 5.81
C ALA A 165 -2.56 -4.33 6.40
N LEU A 166 -2.06 -3.78 7.51
CA LEU A 166 -2.60 -2.59 8.15
C LEU A 166 -1.88 -1.35 7.64
N TYR A 167 -2.65 -0.43 7.07
CA TYR A 167 -2.21 0.90 6.61
C TYR A 167 -2.61 1.97 7.61
N ASN A 168 -1.83 3.04 7.68
CA ASN A 168 -2.09 4.17 8.58
C ASN A 168 -2.31 3.74 10.03
N PRO A 169 -1.46 2.88 10.61
CA PRO A 169 -1.74 2.24 11.90
C PRO A 169 -1.78 3.22 13.05
N LYS A 170 -1.02 4.30 13.00
CA LYS A 170 -0.93 5.30 14.06
C LYS A 170 -0.61 6.69 13.52
N SER A 171 -1.09 7.74 14.21
CA SER A 171 -0.68 9.13 13.99
C SER A 171 -0.63 9.85 15.35
N ALA A 172 -0.14 11.10 15.37
CA ALA A 172 -0.05 11.88 16.61
C ALA A 172 -1.38 12.06 17.36
N ARG A 173 -2.51 11.96 16.66
CA ARG A 173 -3.86 12.13 17.23
C ARG A 173 -4.67 10.84 17.24
N ARG A 174 -4.10 9.72 16.82
CA ARG A 174 -4.81 8.46 16.60
C ARG A 174 -3.87 7.31 16.93
N ASP A 175 -4.01 6.74 18.12
CA ASP A 175 -3.10 5.74 18.70
C ASP A 175 -3.82 4.50 19.29
N TRP A 176 -5.10 4.59 19.59
CA TRP A 176 -5.86 3.49 20.18
C TRP A 176 -6.33 2.44 19.17
N GLN A 177 -6.44 2.78 17.88
CA GLN A 177 -6.97 1.90 16.84
C GLN A 177 -6.11 0.65 16.65
N ILE A 178 -4.79 0.79 16.78
CA ILE A 178 -3.89 -0.36 16.67
C ILE A 178 -4.05 -1.33 17.83
N VAL A 179 -4.32 -0.83 19.03
CA VAL A 179 -4.61 -1.65 20.21
C VAL A 179 -5.92 -2.41 19.99
N LYS A 180 -6.97 -1.74 19.51
CA LYS A 180 -8.24 -2.39 19.18
C LYS A 180 -8.11 -3.41 18.06
N ALA A 181 -7.31 -3.13 17.04
CA ALA A 181 -7.02 -4.11 16.00
C ALA A 181 -6.33 -5.36 16.58
N GLN A 182 -5.35 -5.19 17.46
CA GLN A 182 -4.70 -6.32 18.16
C GLN A 182 -5.71 -7.12 18.99
N GLU A 183 -6.54 -6.48 19.78
CA GLU A 183 -7.58 -7.12 20.61
C GLU A 183 -8.53 -7.99 19.73
N ILE A 184 -8.93 -7.47 18.56
CA ILE A 184 -9.80 -8.18 17.63
C ILE A 184 -9.12 -9.43 17.10
N PHE A 185 -7.89 -9.31 16.61
CA PHE A 185 -7.17 -10.44 16.04
C PHE A 185 -6.84 -11.51 17.09
N LEU A 186 -6.58 -11.14 18.34
CA LEU A 186 -6.35 -12.06 19.47
C LEU A 186 -7.56 -12.91 19.82
N GLN A 187 -8.77 -12.52 19.43
CA GLN A 187 -9.98 -13.35 19.61
C GLN A 187 -10.04 -14.54 18.63
N HIS A 188 -9.29 -14.49 17.53
CA HIS A 188 -9.35 -15.46 16.43
C HIS A 188 -8.02 -16.16 16.18
N ARG A 189 -6.90 -15.69 16.72
CA ARG A 189 -5.55 -16.17 16.40
C ARG A 189 -4.70 -16.37 17.64
N ASP A 190 -3.73 -17.27 17.48
CA ASP A 190 -2.71 -17.51 18.49
C ASP A 190 -1.97 -16.18 18.82
N PRO A 191 -1.78 -15.86 20.11
CA PRO A 191 -0.96 -14.70 20.50
C PRO A 191 0.44 -14.65 19.89
N LYS A 192 1.00 -15.82 19.56
CA LYS A 192 2.31 -15.95 18.91
C LYS A 192 2.28 -15.89 17.38
N THR A 193 1.11 -15.62 16.77
CA THR A 193 1.02 -15.38 15.33
C THR A 193 2.05 -14.33 14.89
N PRO A 194 2.88 -14.59 13.87
CA PRO A 194 3.89 -13.66 13.38
C PRO A 194 3.30 -12.33 12.92
N VAL A 195 3.94 -11.23 13.32
CA VAL A 195 3.60 -9.87 12.87
C VAL A 195 4.87 -9.16 12.45
N GLY A 196 4.91 -8.70 11.21
CA GLY A 196 5.99 -7.88 10.68
C GLY A 196 5.61 -6.39 10.63
N LEU A 197 6.44 -5.53 11.18
CA LEU A 197 6.26 -4.08 11.11
C LEU A 197 7.45 -3.48 10.35
N VAL A 198 7.16 -2.66 9.35
CA VAL A 198 8.23 -1.98 8.59
C VAL A 198 7.91 -0.49 8.52
N LYS A 199 8.85 0.31 9.02
CA LYS A 199 8.84 1.77 8.93
C LYS A 199 9.74 2.18 7.77
N SER A 200 9.26 3.06 6.92
CA SER A 200 10.03 3.63 5.80
C SER A 200 10.67 2.58 4.87
N GLY A 201 9.97 1.49 4.57
CA GLY A 201 10.51 0.40 3.74
C GLY A 201 11.08 0.90 2.41
N PHE A 202 12.30 0.47 2.07
CA PHE A 202 13.08 0.91 0.91
C PHE A 202 13.37 2.42 0.87
N ARG A 203 13.44 3.07 2.04
CA ARG A 203 13.79 4.49 2.19
C ARG A 203 14.88 4.66 3.22
N GLU A 204 15.46 5.85 3.25
CA GLU A 204 16.30 6.27 4.38
C GLU A 204 15.54 6.15 5.69
N GLY A 205 16.18 5.59 6.70
CA GLY A 205 15.56 5.32 8.00
C GLY A 205 14.64 4.08 8.01
N GLU A 206 14.85 3.11 7.10
CA GLU A 206 14.17 1.82 7.14
C GLU A 206 14.41 1.10 8.47
N ILE A 207 13.32 0.66 9.10
CA ILE A 207 13.36 -0.17 10.32
C ILE A 207 12.42 -1.35 10.10
N ILE A 208 12.93 -2.57 10.27
CA ILE A 208 12.18 -3.82 10.18
C ILE A 208 12.10 -4.43 11.58
N VAL A 209 10.89 -4.59 12.09
CA VAL A 209 10.61 -5.24 13.37
C VAL A 209 9.82 -6.52 13.12
N ARG A 210 10.31 -7.63 13.68
CA ARG A 210 9.65 -8.92 13.71
C ARG A 210 9.11 -9.16 15.09
N SER A 211 7.82 -9.35 15.20
CA SER A 211 7.10 -9.43 16.47
C SER A 211 6.04 -10.53 16.42
N THR A 212 5.25 -10.61 17.45
CA THR A 212 4.08 -11.48 17.57
C THR A 212 2.82 -10.65 17.79
N LEU A 213 1.67 -11.26 17.57
CA LEU A 213 0.38 -10.58 17.68
C LEU A 213 0.15 -9.98 19.07
N ASP A 214 0.51 -10.68 20.13
CA ASP A 214 0.40 -10.21 21.51
C ASP A 214 1.30 -9.01 21.86
N GLN A 215 2.36 -8.78 21.07
CA GLN A 215 3.31 -7.69 21.29
C GLN A 215 3.22 -6.58 20.24
N MET A 216 2.30 -6.69 19.28
CA MET A 216 2.22 -5.79 18.12
C MET A 216 2.06 -4.32 18.52
N ALA A 217 1.14 -4.02 19.43
CA ALA A 217 0.82 -2.64 19.82
C ALA A 217 1.89 -1.98 20.71
N GLU A 218 2.80 -2.78 21.29
CA GLU A 218 3.91 -2.30 22.13
C GLU A 218 5.08 -1.77 21.28
N GLN A 219 5.12 -2.08 19.98
CA GLN A 219 6.19 -1.68 19.10
C GLN A 219 6.14 -0.19 18.76
N GLU A 220 7.29 0.37 18.34
CA GLU A 220 7.34 1.75 17.84
C GLU A 220 6.60 1.87 16.51
N ILE A 221 5.38 2.35 16.54
CA ILE A 221 4.50 2.50 15.38
C ILE A 221 4.26 3.98 15.09
N GLY A 222 4.42 4.37 13.83
CA GLY A 222 4.17 5.74 13.35
C GLY A 222 3.44 5.77 12.01
N MET A 223 3.29 6.97 11.45
CA MET A 223 2.58 7.18 10.16
C MET A 223 3.25 6.48 8.97
N LEU A 224 4.56 6.29 9.01
CA LEU A 224 5.32 5.65 7.94
C LEU A 224 5.47 4.14 8.14
N THR A 225 4.75 3.56 9.10
CA THR A 225 4.77 2.13 9.39
C THR A 225 3.65 1.42 8.63
N THR A 226 3.97 0.29 8.02
CA THR A 226 2.99 -0.68 7.52
C THR A 226 3.19 -1.97 8.28
N ILE A 227 2.09 -2.61 8.68
CA ILE A 227 2.11 -3.83 9.49
C ILE A 227 1.50 -4.96 8.70
N ILE A 228 2.12 -6.14 8.74
CA ILE A 228 1.55 -7.37 8.20
C ILE A 228 1.31 -8.33 9.36
N ILE A 229 0.06 -8.69 9.59
CA ILE A 229 -0.36 -9.72 10.54
C ILE A 229 -0.50 -11.02 9.76
N GLY A 230 0.23 -12.06 10.18
CA GLY A 230 0.15 -13.39 9.59
C GLY A 230 -1.21 -14.05 9.83
N ASN A 231 -1.48 -15.16 9.16
CA ASN A 231 -2.63 -16.02 9.43
C ASN A 231 -2.23 -17.23 10.32
N SER A 232 -3.16 -18.15 10.56
CA SER A 232 -2.93 -19.35 11.41
C SER A 232 -1.78 -20.24 10.94
N GLN A 233 -1.37 -20.15 9.67
CA GLN A 233 -0.29 -20.97 9.09
C GLN A 233 1.03 -20.20 8.94
N THR A 234 1.03 -18.89 9.18
CA THR A 234 2.24 -18.08 9.06
C THR A 234 3.26 -18.43 10.13
N TYR A 235 4.52 -18.52 9.74
CA TYR A 235 5.62 -18.81 10.66
C TYR A 235 6.86 -17.97 10.33
N TYR A 236 7.77 -17.88 11.28
CA TYR A 236 9.11 -17.37 11.04
C TYR A 236 10.07 -18.52 10.68
N PHE A 237 10.73 -18.38 9.53
CA PHE A 237 11.91 -19.17 9.18
C PHE A 237 13.14 -18.28 9.36
N LYS A 238 13.80 -18.37 10.49
CA LYS A 238 14.80 -17.38 10.93
C LYS A 238 14.19 -15.98 10.90
N ASP A 239 14.76 -15.07 10.10
CA ASP A 239 14.31 -13.70 9.94
C ASP A 239 13.25 -13.52 8.83
N LEU A 240 12.77 -14.59 8.22
CA LEU A 240 11.81 -14.54 7.14
C LEU A 240 10.41 -14.92 7.64
N MET A 241 9.46 -14.03 7.43
CA MET A 241 8.03 -14.30 7.66
C MET A 241 7.45 -14.99 6.42
N VAL A 242 6.90 -16.19 6.60
CA VAL A 242 6.41 -17.01 5.49
C VAL A 242 4.98 -17.48 5.77
N THR A 243 4.10 -17.25 4.81
CA THR A 243 2.76 -17.86 4.79
C THR A 243 2.73 -18.92 3.71
N PRO A 244 2.59 -20.23 4.04
CA PRO A 244 2.63 -21.29 3.06
C PRO A 244 1.36 -21.31 2.20
N ARG A 245 1.50 -21.65 0.91
CA ARG A 245 0.38 -21.80 0.00
C ARG A 245 -0.21 -23.22 -0.02
N GLY A 246 0.29 -24.13 0.82
CA GLY A 246 -0.20 -25.49 0.89
C GLY A 246 0.57 -26.50 0.01
N TYR A 247 1.70 -26.14 -0.59
CA TYR A 247 2.49 -27.04 -1.42
C TYR A 247 2.90 -28.33 -0.69
N ARG A 248 3.33 -28.23 0.58
CA ARG A 248 3.72 -29.39 1.40
C ARG A 248 2.57 -30.38 1.65
N GLY A 249 1.32 -29.93 1.59
CA GLY A 249 0.16 -30.81 1.72
C GLY A 249 -0.12 -31.62 0.44
N LYS A 250 0.42 -31.22 -0.70
CA LYS A 250 0.16 -31.82 -2.01
C LYS A 250 1.38 -32.47 -2.65
N TYR A 251 2.58 -31.98 -2.36
CA TYR A 251 3.82 -32.44 -2.98
C TYR A 251 4.85 -32.85 -1.92
N ASP A 252 5.62 -33.85 -2.24
CA ASP A 252 6.78 -34.28 -1.44
C ASP A 252 7.97 -33.37 -1.82
N LEU A 253 8.21 -32.35 -1.00
CA LEU A 253 9.30 -31.37 -1.22
C LEU A 253 10.68 -31.90 -0.89
N GLU A 254 10.79 -33.11 -0.30
CA GLU A 254 12.07 -33.76 0.05
C GLU A 254 12.64 -34.58 -1.11
N LYS A 255 11.82 -34.91 -2.11
CA LYS A 255 12.30 -35.62 -3.32
C LYS A 255 13.15 -34.68 -4.19
N LYS A 256 14.43 -35.02 -4.27
CA LYS A 256 15.38 -34.37 -5.19
C LYS A 256 15.21 -34.92 -6.61
N GLY A 257 14.92 -34.07 -7.56
CA GLY A 257 14.88 -34.39 -8.99
C GLY A 257 13.47 -34.40 -9.57
N GLY A 258 13.34 -33.96 -10.80
CA GLY A 258 12.21 -33.60 -11.69
C GLY A 258 10.85 -34.30 -11.58
N ASP A 259 10.65 -35.24 -10.69
CA ASP A 259 9.35 -35.83 -10.36
C ASP A 259 8.96 -35.39 -8.94
N LEU A 260 8.31 -34.24 -8.83
CA LEU A 260 7.59 -33.83 -7.62
C LEU A 260 6.39 -34.76 -7.47
N GLY A 261 6.63 -36.00 -6.96
CA GLY A 261 5.58 -36.96 -6.70
C GLY A 261 4.44 -36.32 -5.93
N ARG A 262 3.22 -36.40 -6.45
CA ARG A 262 2.02 -36.03 -5.67
C ARG A 262 1.98 -36.94 -4.45
N LEU A 263 1.77 -36.39 -3.26
CA LEU A 263 1.40 -37.17 -2.11
C LEU A 263 0.10 -37.89 -2.50
N ALA A 264 0.08 -39.24 -2.35
CA ALA A 264 -1.13 -40.01 -2.60
C ALA A 264 -2.28 -39.34 -1.83
N GLU A 265 -3.38 -39.05 -2.52
CA GLU A 265 -4.60 -38.57 -1.88
C GLU A 265 -4.93 -39.61 -0.79
N LYS A 266 -4.90 -39.17 0.46
CA LYS A 266 -5.48 -39.95 1.54
C LYS A 266 -6.99 -39.86 1.33
N ASN A 267 -7.51 -40.85 0.57
CA ASN A 267 -8.93 -41.12 0.52
C ASN A 267 -9.37 -41.50 1.94
N GLY A 268 -10.24 -40.66 2.51
CA GLY A 268 -10.91 -40.87 3.76
C GLY A 268 -12.02 -39.87 3.88
#